data_dd98f582cbd2c270313f31ffb059905d
#
_entry.id   dd98f582cbd2c270313f31ffb059905d
#
_cell.length_a   1.000
_cell.length_b   1.000
_cell.length_c   1.000
_cell.angle_alpha   90.00
_cell.angle_beta   90.00
_cell.angle_gamma   90.00
#
_symmetry.space_group_name_H-M   'P 1'
#
loop_
_entity.id
_entity.type
_entity.pdbx_description
1 polymer ?
#
loop_
_entity_poly.entity_id
_entity_poly.type
_entity_poly.pdbx_seq_one_letter_code
_entity_poly.pdbx_strand_id
1 'polypeptide(L)'
;MVRLDGADVFKSVDKTTCKVYVPKGMKDTYKANTYWSPFGNNIVEFGQLITATSNNENYGWVEGSGAYEEGEIVTLKAVCQDGNWEDYYWAKYVNLFFGWYDGETKVSDDTIYTYKAGKEDKAFVGKFVRISFPNTSDLLQMVRNDSKSITVRVEMPADDPRLFAGWYENDQCVSKEEELTVQVGMVDRSLEARFFDDGLMVVNGGNVIVNDQNKVDGPAVILHHGSLTVEGNEIWKPKSFAYYRDASLLVDAEIQTEAISFNWNARSNYWHFVSFPYDLKMSEIKLTSSDARFVVREYDGKSRADKGVGESWRQLCDSETLKANKGYIIQFNSDDTMADGFTTQTGDMKALLNRASVAIPLNTYASDNVMNANWNFVGNPYPAYYSVERLFAEGLDATVTVWSPDLNNYEYYTQDDKDCLLYTSPS
;
A
#
# COMPACT_ATOMS: atom_id res chain seq x y z
N MET A 1 6.79 22.11 -51.33
CA MET A 1 6.49 22.98 -52.48
C MET A 1 7.56 22.81 -53.55
N VAL A 2 7.15 22.67 -54.82
CA VAL A 2 8.09 22.55 -55.95
C VAL A 2 8.83 23.90 -56.15
N ARG A 3 10.15 23.87 -56.21
CA ARG A 3 10.99 25.01 -56.47
C ARG A 3 11.02 25.28 -57.97
N LEU A 4 10.75 26.51 -58.39
CA LEU A 4 10.79 26.93 -59.79
C LEU A 4 12.05 27.75 -60.06
N ASP A 5 12.66 27.50 -61.22
CA ASP A 5 13.94 28.14 -61.60
C ASP A 5 13.78 29.47 -62.39
N GLY A 6 12.64 30.14 -62.22
CA GLY A 6 12.47 31.48 -62.82
C GLY A 6 11.00 31.89 -63.05
N ALA A 7 10.78 33.17 -63.25
CA ALA A 7 9.44 33.75 -63.45
C ALA A 7 8.78 33.34 -64.77
N ASP A 8 9.53 32.87 -65.72
CA ASP A 8 9.06 32.59 -67.11
C ASP A 8 8.53 31.16 -67.27
N VAL A 9 8.60 30.31 -66.23
CA VAL A 9 8.13 28.88 -66.27
C VAL A 9 6.68 28.78 -66.72
N PHE A 10 5.83 29.77 -66.38
CA PHE A 10 4.40 29.77 -66.73
C PHE A 10 4.04 30.90 -67.69
N LYS A 11 4.99 31.43 -68.51
CA LYS A 11 4.79 32.60 -69.37
C LYS A 11 3.71 32.36 -70.42
N SER A 12 3.60 31.17 -70.98
CA SER A 12 2.63 30.80 -72.03
C SER A 12 1.38 30.04 -71.48
N VAL A 13 1.24 29.99 -70.13
CA VAL A 13 0.10 29.31 -69.54
C VAL A 13 -1.00 30.27 -69.16
N ASP A 14 -2.21 30.02 -69.65
CA ASP A 14 -3.36 30.83 -69.26
C ASP A 14 -3.73 30.44 -67.80
N LYS A 15 -3.37 31.32 -66.88
CA LYS A 15 -3.53 31.10 -65.43
C LYS A 15 -4.98 31.27 -64.97
N THR A 16 -5.86 31.79 -65.84
CA THR A 16 -7.27 31.98 -65.52
C THR A 16 -8.11 30.72 -65.79
N THR A 17 -7.60 29.81 -66.59
CA THR A 17 -8.28 28.55 -66.96
C THR A 17 -7.52 27.30 -66.53
N CYS A 18 -6.18 27.40 -66.42
CA CYS A 18 -5.34 26.29 -66.01
C CYS A 18 -5.47 26.02 -64.50
N LYS A 19 -5.84 24.80 -64.15
CA LYS A 19 -5.89 24.35 -62.74
C LYS A 19 -4.51 23.83 -62.30
N VAL A 20 -4.09 24.26 -61.12
CA VAL A 20 -2.92 23.75 -60.43
C VAL A 20 -3.39 22.88 -59.29
N TYR A 21 -3.14 21.59 -59.38
CA TYR A 21 -3.46 20.67 -58.32
C TYR A 21 -2.33 20.59 -57.31
N VAL A 22 -2.62 20.92 -56.07
CA VAL A 22 -1.64 20.94 -54.96
C VAL A 22 -2.12 19.97 -53.86
N PRO A 23 -1.19 19.41 -53.11
CA PRO A 23 -1.56 18.58 -51.98
C PRO A 23 -2.44 19.33 -50.97
N LYS A 24 -3.41 18.64 -50.39
CA LYS A 24 -4.33 19.21 -49.41
C LYS A 24 -3.60 19.85 -48.24
N GLY A 25 -4.07 20.99 -47.78
CA GLY A 25 -3.41 21.84 -46.77
C GLY A 25 -2.29 22.76 -47.32
N MET A 26 -1.96 22.69 -48.62
CA MET A 26 -0.89 23.47 -49.22
C MET A 26 -1.37 24.68 -50.02
N LYS A 27 -2.67 24.85 -50.19
CA LYS A 27 -3.27 25.89 -51.03
C LYS A 27 -2.79 27.28 -50.65
N ASP A 28 -2.81 27.65 -49.40
CA ASP A 28 -2.40 28.98 -48.93
C ASP A 28 -0.91 29.18 -49.06
N THR A 29 -0.09 28.17 -48.88
CA THR A 29 1.35 28.19 -49.10
C THR A 29 1.66 28.46 -50.57
N TYR A 30 0.95 27.82 -51.50
CA TYR A 30 1.12 28.06 -52.93
C TYR A 30 0.59 29.46 -53.35
N LYS A 31 -0.56 29.90 -52.81
CA LYS A 31 -1.09 31.26 -53.04
C LYS A 31 -0.16 32.36 -52.53
N ALA A 32 0.57 32.13 -51.44
CA ALA A 32 1.51 33.08 -50.90
C ALA A 32 2.84 33.19 -51.73
N ASN A 33 3.09 32.20 -52.58
CA ASN A 33 4.31 32.16 -53.37
C ASN A 33 4.17 32.96 -54.66
N THR A 34 5.11 33.85 -54.99
CA THR A 34 5.08 34.77 -56.10
C THR A 34 4.86 34.12 -57.48
N TYR A 35 5.38 32.92 -57.69
CA TYR A 35 5.26 32.22 -58.97
C TYR A 35 3.91 31.48 -59.12
N TRP A 36 3.32 31.04 -58.03
CA TRP A 36 2.06 30.28 -58.02
C TRP A 36 0.84 31.19 -57.80
N SER A 37 0.99 32.31 -57.09
CA SER A 37 -0.09 33.24 -56.75
C SER A 37 -0.92 33.72 -57.96
N PRO A 38 -0.37 33.87 -59.20
CA PRO A 38 -1.15 34.27 -60.34
C PRO A 38 -2.25 33.29 -60.77
N PHE A 39 -2.20 32.03 -60.32
CA PHE A 39 -3.25 31.05 -60.58
C PHE A 39 -4.51 31.26 -59.68
N GLY A 40 -4.36 32.03 -58.60
CA GLY A 40 -5.48 32.45 -57.75
C GLY A 40 -6.38 31.28 -57.27
N ASN A 41 -7.67 31.34 -57.67
CA ASN A 41 -8.65 30.30 -57.28
C ASN A 41 -8.50 29.00 -58.07
N ASN A 42 -7.67 28.97 -59.14
CA ASN A 42 -7.37 27.76 -59.88
C ASN A 42 -6.36 26.85 -59.19
N ILE A 43 -5.81 27.28 -58.04
CA ILE A 43 -5.08 26.38 -57.15
C ILE A 43 -6.11 25.53 -56.42
N VAL A 44 -6.16 24.25 -56.75
CA VAL A 44 -7.14 23.26 -56.23
C VAL A 44 -6.40 22.20 -55.44
N GLU A 45 -6.88 21.96 -54.23
CA GLU A 45 -6.32 20.90 -53.44
C GLU A 45 -6.86 19.52 -53.87
N PHE A 46 -6.01 18.54 -53.82
CA PHE A 46 -6.35 17.17 -54.11
C PHE A 46 -5.87 16.23 -53.00
N GLY A 47 -6.46 15.02 -52.97
CA GLY A 47 -6.08 14.00 -52.02
C GLY A 47 -6.76 14.13 -50.68
N GLN A 48 -6.37 13.24 -49.77
CA GLN A 48 -6.78 13.18 -48.38
C GLN A 48 -5.70 13.81 -47.48
N LEU A 49 -6.07 14.75 -46.64
CA LEU A 49 -5.16 15.26 -45.63
C LEU A 49 -5.19 14.32 -44.41
N ILE A 50 -4.04 13.79 -44.07
CA ILE A 50 -3.83 12.96 -42.88
C ILE A 50 -3.06 13.77 -41.85
N THR A 51 -3.63 13.85 -40.65
CA THR A 51 -2.95 14.44 -39.51
C THR A 51 -2.71 13.32 -38.49
N ALA A 52 -1.47 13.11 -38.08
CA ALA A 52 -1.10 12.21 -37.02
C ALA A 52 -0.45 13.04 -35.89
N THR A 53 -0.94 12.82 -34.67
CA THR A 53 -0.45 13.51 -33.48
C THR A 53 -0.16 12.52 -32.36
N SER A 54 0.75 12.88 -31.48
CA SER A 54 0.99 12.14 -30.22
C SER A 54 0.05 12.67 -29.14
N ASN A 55 -0.45 11.80 -28.29
CA ASN A 55 -1.17 12.21 -27.07
C ASN A 55 -0.24 12.92 -26.06
N ASN A 56 1.06 12.62 -26.12
CA ASN A 56 2.09 13.25 -25.30
C ASN A 56 3.46 13.16 -25.99
N GLU A 57 3.95 14.27 -26.48
CA GLU A 57 5.24 14.32 -27.19
C GLU A 57 6.45 14.01 -26.32
N ASN A 58 6.32 14.11 -24.98
CA ASN A 58 7.36 13.67 -24.05
C ASN A 58 7.40 12.13 -23.87
N TYR A 59 6.40 11.43 -24.39
CA TYR A 59 6.33 9.95 -24.30
C TYR A 59 6.68 9.30 -25.62
N GLY A 60 6.45 10.00 -26.71
CA GLY A 60 6.76 9.52 -28.04
C GLY A 60 6.21 10.44 -29.13
N TRP A 61 6.73 10.30 -30.33
CA TRP A 61 6.31 11.05 -31.48
C TRP A 61 5.77 10.15 -32.59
N VAL A 62 5.11 10.78 -33.54
CA VAL A 62 4.48 10.07 -34.67
C VAL A 62 4.90 10.69 -35.99
N GLU A 63 4.95 9.86 -37.01
CA GLU A 63 5.26 10.21 -38.40
C GLU A 63 4.13 9.76 -39.32
N GLY A 64 4.04 10.33 -40.53
CA GLY A 64 3.09 9.93 -41.55
C GLY A 64 1.98 10.93 -41.82
N SER A 65 2.04 12.15 -41.21
CA SER A 65 1.18 13.27 -41.62
C SER A 65 1.50 13.74 -43.03
N GLY A 66 0.48 14.04 -43.82
CA GLY A 66 0.67 14.52 -45.17
C GLY A 66 -0.62 14.52 -46.00
N ALA A 67 -0.47 14.90 -47.26
CA ALA A 67 -1.55 14.77 -48.25
C ALA A 67 -1.26 13.57 -49.16
N TYR A 68 -2.23 12.70 -49.31
CA TYR A 68 -2.14 11.44 -50.05
C TYR A 68 -3.20 11.40 -51.14
N GLU A 69 -2.90 10.78 -52.29
CA GLU A 69 -3.87 10.54 -53.34
C GLU A 69 -4.85 9.44 -52.97
N GLU A 70 -6.05 9.46 -53.54
CA GLU A 70 -7.05 8.39 -53.31
C GLU A 70 -6.47 7.06 -53.78
N GLY A 71 -6.45 6.11 -52.83
CA GLY A 71 -5.91 4.78 -53.06
C GLY A 71 -4.42 4.60 -52.75
N GLU A 72 -3.72 5.67 -52.40
CA GLU A 72 -2.34 5.60 -51.94
C GLU A 72 -2.23 4.93 -50.57
N ILE A 73 -1.12 4.25 -50.32
CA ILE A 73 -0.88 3.62 -49.01
C ILE A 73 -0.29 4.66 -48.06
N VAL A 74 -1.05 4.98 -47.03
CA VAL A 74 -0.62 5.77 -45.88
C VAL A 74 0.08 4.86 -44.88
N THR A 75 1.27 5.28 -44.42
CA THR A 75 2.00 4.61 -43.36
C THR A 75 2.20 5.57 -42.20
N LEU A 76 1.55 5.27 -41.08
CA LEU A 76 1.75 5.97 -39.82
C LEU A 76 2.75 5.17 -38.99
N LYS A 77 3.69 5.87 -38.36
CA LYS A 77 4.73 5.28 -37.51
C LYS A 77 4.75 5.98 -36.17
N ALA A 78 4.69 5.21 -35.09
CA ALA A 78 4.84 5.65 -33.72
C ALA A 78 6.22 5.25 -33.20
N VAL A 79 6.89 6.17 -32.52
CA VAL A 79 8.22 5.97 -31.92
C VAL A 79 8.16 6.39 -30.47
N CYS A 80 8.40 5.45 -29.55
CA CYS A 80 8.51 5.76 -28.12
C CYS A 80 9.78 6.57 -27.85
N GLN A 81 9.66 7.61 -27.05
CA GLN A 81 10.81 8.33 -26.57
C GLN A 81 11.36 7.58 -25.35
N ASP A 82 12.49 6.93 -25.53
CA ASP A 82 13.17 6.31 -24.41
C ASP A 82 13.80 7.39 -23.52
N GLY A 83 13.56 7.28 -22.22
CA GLY A 83 14.30 8.08 -21.25
C GLY A 83 15.79 7.71 -21.32
N ASN A 84 16.65 8.69 -21.23
CA ASN A 84 18.09 8.45 -21.19
C ASN A 84 18.42 7.83 -19.83
N TRP A 85 18.66 6.54 -19.80
CA TRP A 85 18.94 5.76 -18.58
C TRP A 85 20.25 6.18 -17.89
N GLU A 86 21.14 6.83 -18.62
CA GLU A 86 22.47 7.19 -18.14
C GLU A 86 22.51 8.52 -17.38
N ASP A 87 21.53 9.42 -17.58
CA ASP A 87 21.63 10.81 -17.10
C ASP A 87 20.71 11.17 -15.92
N TYR A 88 19.78 10.30 -15.49
CA TYR A 88 18.83 10.63 -14.43
C TYR A 88 18.77 9.59 -13.31
N TYR A 89 19.49 9.84 -12.28
CA TYR A 89 19.52 9.07 -11.01
C TYR A 89 18.17 8.94 -10.27
N TRP A 90 17.12 9.67 -10.69
CA TRP A 90 15.95 9.89 -9.85
C TRP A 90 14.61 9.36 -10.38
N ALA A 91 14.49 9.06 -11.64
CA ALA A 91 13.23 8.55 -12.19
C ALA A 91 13.47 7.61 -13.36
N LYS A 92 13.51 6.32 -13.07
CA LYS A 92 13.47 5.31 -14.11
C LYS A 92 12.05 5.20 -14.64
N TYR A 93 11.87 5.33 -15.94
CA TYR A 93 10.58 5.13 -16.59
C TYR A 93 10.79 4.55 -18.00
N VAL A 94 9.74 3.94 -18.51
CA VAL A 94 9.66 3.49 -19.90
C VAL A 94 8.38 4.03 -20.51
N ASN A 95 8.46 4.46 -21.76
CA ASN A 95 7.29 4.85 -22.54
C ASN A 95 6.93 3.71 -23.50
N LEU A 96 5.67 3.31 -23.52
CA LEU A 96 5.14 2.23 -24.34
C LEU A 96 4.04 2.76 -25.25
N PHE A 97 3.92 2.16 -26.43
CA PHE A 97 2.89 2.53 -27.37
C PHE A 97 1.61 1.72 -27.12
N PHE A 98 0.51 2.42 -26.83
CA PHE A 98 -0.77 1.78 -26.56
C PHE A 98 -1.57 1.49 -27.82
N GLY A 99 -1.47 2.32 -28.86
CA GLY A 99 -2.12 2.10 -30.15
C GLY A 99 -2.51 3.38 -30.89
N TRP A 100 -2.95 3.19 -32.13
CA TRP A 100 -3.49 4.24 -32.99
C TRP A 100 -4.99 4.39 -32.84
N TYR A 101 -5.46 5.63 -32.84
CA TYR A 101 -6.86 5.99 -32.67
C TYR A 101 -7.34 6.92 -33.78
N ASP A 102 -8.54 6.63 -34.32
CA ASP A 102 -9.33 7.53 -35.19
C ASP A 102 -10.52 7.99 -34.32
N GLY A 103 -10.43 9.21 -33.79
CA GLY A 103 -11.32 9.66 -32.73
C GLY A 103 -11.17 8.80 -31.47
N GLU A 104 -12.25 8.20 -31.01
CA GLU A 104 -12.26 7.30 -29.84
C GLU A 104 -12.03 5.83 -30.22
N THR A 105 -12.03 5.51 -31.50
CA THR A 105 -11.91 4.13 -31.98
C THR A 105 -10.45 3.75 -32.15
N LYS A 106 -10.03 2.67 -31.47
CA LYS A 106 -8.71 2.10 -31.70
C LYS A 106 -8.67 1.37 -33.04
N VAL A 107 -7.73 1.77 -33.91
CA VAL A 107 -7.61 1.22 -35.28
C VAL A 107 -6.42 0.29 -35.44
N SER A 108 -5.39 0.41 -34.60
CA SER A 108 -4.24 -0.50 -34.60
C SER A 108 -3.54 -0.53 -33.26
N ASP A 109 -2.97 -1.68 -32.93
CA ASP A 109 -2.06 -1.88 -31.81
C ASP A 109 -0.59 -1.79 -32.23
N ASP A 110 -0.31 -1.90 -33.53
CA ASP A 110 1.05 -1.90 -34.03
C ASP A 110 1.64 -0.49 -34.11
N THR A 111 2.93 -0.35 -33.84
CA THR A 111 3.64 0.92 -33.99
C THR A 111 3.64 1.45 -35.41
N ILE A 112 3.51 0.55 -36.39
CA ILE A 112 3.35 0.88 -37.80
C ILE A 112 1.93 0.51 -38.21
N TYR A 113 1.15 1.51 -38.60
CA TYR A 113 -0.21 1.30 -39.10
C TYR A 113 -0.31 1.77 -40.55
N THR A 114 -0.82 0.90 -41.41
CA THR A 114 -1.02 1.21 -42.81
C THR A 114 -2.48 1.10 -43.20
N TYR A 115 -2.94 2.03 -44.02
CA TYR A 115 -4.27 1.96 -44.61
C TYR A 115 -4.29 2.64 -45.98
N LYS A 116 -5.35 2.45 -46.70
CA LYS A 116 -5.54 3.02 -48.05
C LYS A 116 -6.24 4.35 -47.98
N ALA A 117 -5.60 5.42 -48.49
CA ALA A 117 -6.17 6.76 -48.48
C ALA A 117 -7.51 6.83 -49.24
N GLY A 118 -8.43 7.55 -48.67
CA GLY A 118 -9.77 7.82 -49.24
C GLY A 118 -9.88 9.28 -49.71
N LYS A 119 -11.08 9.83 -49.59
CA LYS A 119 -11.40 11.20 -49.99
C LYS A 119 -11.51 12.17 -48.81
N GLU A 120 -11.89 11.65 -47.66
CA GLU A 120 -12.17 12.44 -46.46
C GLU A 120 -10.90 12.55 -45.60
N ASP A 121 -10.68 13.73 -45.04
CA ASP A 121 -9.59 13.97 -44.11
C ASP A 121 -9.69 13.13 -42.88
N LYS A 122 -8.54 12.70 -42.35
CA LYS A 122 -8.49 11.92 -41.13
C LYS A 122 -7.43 12.46 -40.16
N ALA A 123 -7.78 12.36 -38.89
CA ALA A 123 -6.89 12.69 -37.78
C ALA A 123 -6.67 11.47 -36.91
N PHE A 124 -5.43 11.04 -36.84
CA PHE A 124 -5.04 9.92 -35.98
C PHE A 124 -4.27 10.38 -34.77
N VAL A 125 -4.49 9.72 -33.65
CA VAL A 125 -3.73 9.93 -32.43
C VAL A 125 -2.97 8.66 -32.08
N GLY A 126 -1.66 8.75 -32.01
CA GLY A 126 -0.83 7.72 -31.40
C GLY A 126 -0.85 7.91 -29.89
N LYS A 127 -1.40 6.94 -29.16
CA LYS A 127 -1.44 6.98 -27.69
C LYS A 127 -0.25 6.24 -27.11
N PHE A 128 0.48 6.97 -26.27
CA PHE A 128 1.61 6.47 -25.48
C PHE A 128 1.24 6.53 -24.01
N VAL A 129 1.80 5.64 -23.24
CA VAL A 129 1.69 5.61 -21.77
C VAL A 129 3.07 5.46 -21.16
N ARG A 130 3.21 5.92 -19.93
CA ARG A 130 4.44 5.84 -19.15
C ARG A 130 4.29 4.84 -18.02
N ILE A 131 5.29 4.00 -17.84
CA ILE A 131 5.47 3.18 -16.63
C ILE A 131 6.70 3.71 -15.93
N SER A 132 6.52 4.22 -14.71
CA SER A 132 7.60 4.78 -13.89
C SER A 132 7.90 3.88 -12.70
N PHE A 133 9.16 3.93 -12.27
CA PHE A 133 9.69 3.16 -11.14
C PHE A 133 10.39 4.13 -10.17
N PRO A 134 9.61 4.91 -9.40
CA PRO A 134 10.17 5.81 -8.41
C PRO A 134 10.88 5.03 -7.29
N ASN A 135 11.89 5.64 -6.66
CA ASN A 135 12.65 5.09 -5.53
C ASN A 135 13.37 3.76 -5.80
N THR A 136 13.50 3.38 -7.04
CA THR A 136 14.26 2.20 -7.41
C THR A 136 15.66 2.63 -7.83
N SER A 137 16.57 2.58 -6.87
CA SER A 137 17.98 2.83 -7.07
C SER A 137 18.64 1.82 -8.05
N ASP A 138 19.93 1.72 -8.03
CA ASP A 138 20.80 0.90 -8.88
C ASP A 138 20.49 -0.61 -8.91
N LEU A 139 19.46 -1.05 -8.19
CA LEU A 139 19.05 -2.45 -8.08
C LEU A 139 18.12 -2.92 -9.19
N LEU A 140 17.64 -2.02 -10.07
CA LEU A 140 16.72 -2.41 -11.13
C LEU A 140 17.42 -2.72 -12.44
N GLN A 141 17.20 -3.92 -12.91
CA GLN A 141 17.35 -4.25 -14.32
C GLN A 141 16.02 -4.16 -15.05
N MET A 142 16.04 -3.56 -16.23
CA MET A 142 14.86 -3.47 -17.08
C MET A 142 15.17 -4.01 -18.46
N VAL A 143 14.28 -4.85 -18.95
CA VAL A 143 14.33 -5.40 -20.30
C VAL A 143 13.03 -5.06 -21.01
N ARG A 144 13.14 -4.24 -22.05
CA ARG A 144 11.99 -4.02 -22.94
C ARG A 144 11.80 -5.27 -23.78
N ASN A 145 10.65 -5.91 -23.65
CA ASN A 145 10.31 -7.10 -24.44
C ASN A 145 9.90 -6.70 -25.86
N ASP A 146 9.03 -5.66 -25.95
CA ASP A 146 8.51 -5.10 -27.20
C ASP A 146 7.98 -3.68 -26.98
N SER A 147 7.19 -3.15 -27.90
CA SER A 147 6.55 -1.83 -27.75
C SER A 147 5.41 -1.81 -26.74
N LYS A 148 4.99 -2.95 -26.21
CA LYS A 148 3.80 -3.14 -25.36
C LYS A 148 4.09 -3.69 -23.99
N SER A 149 5.27 -4.21 -23.75
CA SER A 149 5.62 -4.82 -22.47
C SER A 149 7.06 -4.56 -22.06
N ILE A 150 7.27 -4.54 -20.76
CA ILE A 150 8.58 -4.44 -20.13
C ILE A 150 8.68 -5.45 -19.00
N THR A 151 9.81 -6.12 -18.89
CA THR A 151 10.16 -6.91 -17.72
C THR A 151 11.15 -6.12 -16.88
N VAL A 152 10.83 -5.97 -15.61
CA VAL A 152 11.70 -5.38 -14.59
C VAL A 152 12.09 -6.45 -13.59
N ARG A 153 13.34 -6.40 -13.15
CA ARG A 153 13.87 -7.33 -12.15
C ARG A 153 14.67 -6.57 -11.10
N VAL A 154 14.48 -6.96 -9.85
CA VAL A 154 15.32 -6.50 -8.74
C VAL A 154 16.54 -7.42 -8.65
N GLU A 155 17.73 -6.88 -8.70
CA GLU A 155 18.98 -7.61 -8.45
C GLU A 155 19.60 -7.13 -7.16
N MET A 156 19.46 -7.97 -6.12
CA MET A 156 20.07 -7.70 -4.81
C MET A 156 21.54 -8.17 -4.81
N PRO A 157 22.49 -7.31 -4.41
CA PRO A 157 23.84 -7.76 -4.11
C PRO A 157 23.84 -8.85 -3.03
N ALA A 158 24.79 -9.79 -3.12
CA ALA A 158 24.85 -10.92 -2.19
C ALA A 158 25.12 -10.52 -0.73
N ASP A 159 25.65 -9.33 -0.53
CA ASP A 159 25.96 -8.74 0.78
C ASP A 159 24.95 -7.66 1.20
N ASP A 160 23.88 -7.45 0.43
CA ASP A 160 22.83 -6.49 0.79
C ASP A 160 21.91 -7.11 1.86
N PRO A 161 21.80 -6.50 3.05
CA PRO A 161 21.00 -7.05 4.14
C PRO A 161 19.50 -6.85 3.95
N ARG A 162 19.07 -6.05 2.97
CA ARG A 162 17.66 -5.78 2.72
C ARG A 162 16.95 -7.00 2.16
N LEU A 163 15.68 -7.14 2.49
CA LEU A 163 14.79 -8.16 1.92
C LEU A 163 13.82 -7.50 0.94
N PHE A 164 13.68 -8.07 -0.24
CA PHE A 164 12.69 -7.58 -1.19
C PHE A 164 11.28 -7.86 -0.66
N ALA A 165 10.49 -6.80 -0.49
CA ALA A 165 9.13 -6.88 0.06
C ALA A 165 8.05 -7.01 -1.03
N GLY A 166 8.39 -6.72 -2.28
CA GLY A 166 7.48 -6.81 -3.42
C GLY A 166 7.40 -5.54 -4.25
N TRP A 167 6.65 -5.64 -5.33
CA TRP A 167 6.26 -4.54 -6.21
C TRP A 167 4.94 -3.96 -5.74
N TYR A 168 4.87 -2.65 -5.64
CA TYR A 168 3.70 -1.92 -5.16
C TYR A 168 3.21 -0.90 -6.17
N GLU A 169 1.89 -0.77 -6.28
CA GLU A 169 1.21 0.27 -7.04
C GLU A 169 0.07 0.84 -6.16
N ASN A 170 0.07 2.15 -5.94
CA ASN A 170 -0.91 2.81 -5.04
C ASN A 170 -1.01 2.14 -3.66
N ASP A 171 0.14 1.81 -3.06
CA ASP A 171 0.29 1.11 -1.77
C ASP A 171 -0.26 -0.32 -1.72
N GLN A 172 -0.67 -0.87 -2.85
CA GLN A 172 -1.06 -2.28 -2.97
C GLN A 172 0.07 -3.11 -3.55
N CYS A 173 0.38 -4.24 -2.94
CA CYS A 173 1.34 -5.20 -3.49
C CYS A 173 0.75 -5.86 -4.73
N VAL A 174 1.45 -5.73 -5.87
CA VAL A 174 1.04 -6.32 -7.15
C VAL A 174 1.83 -7.56 -7.51
N SER A 175 3.01 -7.75 -6.92
CA SER A 175 3.82 -8.97 -7.04
C SER A 175 4.84 -9.07 -5.92
N LYS A 176 5.13 -10.30 -5.47
CA LYS A 176 6.25 -10.61 -4.55
C LYS A 176 7.48 -11.14 -5.29
N GLU A 177 7.33 -11.49 -6.54
CA GLU A 177 8.43 -12.00 -7.34
C GLU A 177 9.42 -10.88 -7.65
N GLU A 178 10.71 -11.16 -7.60
CA GLU A 178 11.75 -10.20 -7.95
C GLU A 178 11.63 -9.73 -9.40
N GLU A 179 11.07 -10.56 -10.27
CA GLU A 179 10.82 -10.26 -11.66
C GLU A 179 9.34 -9.99 -11.92
N LEU A 180 9.05 -8.86 -12.58
CA LEU A 180 7.69 -8.44 -12.93
C LEU A 180 7.62 -8.04 -14.39
N THR A 181 6.72 -8.68 -15.15
CA THR A 181 6.38 -8.25 -16.51
C THR A 181 5.15 -7.37 -16.49
N VAL A 182 5.32 -6.14 -16.98
CA VAL A 182 4.27 -5.12 -17.02
C VAL A 182 3.81 -4.93 -18.46
N GLN A 183 2.52 -5.11 -18.69
CA GLN A 183 1.86 -4.86 -19.98
C GLN A 183 1.41 -3.40 -20.09
N VAL A 184 1.45 -2.86 -21.31
CA VAL A 184 0.90 -1.54 -21.59
C VAL A 184 -0.62 -1.53 -21.30
N GLY A 185 -1.06 -0.51 -20.58
CA GLY A 185 -2.47 -0.27 -20.28
C GLY A 185 -2.95 1.05 -20.89
N MET A 186 -4.15 1.47 -20.49
CA MET A 186 -4.75 2.74 -20.97
C MET A 186 -4.22 3.98 -20.26
N VAL A 187 -3.59 3.81 -19.10
CA VAL A 187 -3.15 4.88 -18.21
C VAL A 187 -1.71 4.69 -17.78
N ASP A 188 -1.08 5.78 -17.41
CA ASP A 188 0.25 5.76 -16.80
C ASP A 188 0.23 4.97 -15.50
N ARG A 189 1.31 4.26 -15.23
CA ARG A 189 1.49 3.46 -14.02
C ARG A 189 2.75 3.86 -13.28
N SER A 190 2.71 3.75 -11.97
CA SER A 190 3.85 3.95 -11.09
C SER A 190 4.04 2.73 -10.20
N LEU A 191 5.12 2.02 -10.41
CA LEU A 191 5.44 0.77 -9.70
C LEU A 191 6.68 1.00 -8.84
N GLU A 192 6.56 0.69 -7.57
CA GLU A 192 7.61 0.87 -6.57
C GLU A 192 8.10 -0.49 -6.07
N ALA A 193 9.41 -0.72 -6.13
CA ALA A 193 10.02 -1.84 -5.43
C ALA A 193 10.22 -1.46 -3.96
N ARG A 194 9.67 -2.24 -3.05
CA ARG A 194 9.84 -2.00 -1.60
C ARG A 194 10.74 -3.05 -0.98
N PHE A 195 11.44 -2.63 0.06
CA PHE A 195 12.40 -3.44 0.78
C PHE A 195 12.21 -3.27 2.28
N PHE A 196 12.55 -4.29 3.04
CA PHE A 196 12.73 -4.19 4.48
C PHE A 196 14.21 -3.94 4.74
N ASP A 197 14.54 -2.77 5.24
CA ASP A 197 15.91 -2.38 5.57
C ASP A 197 16.44 -3.27 6.70
N ASP A 198 17.64 -3.83 6.52
CA ASP A 198 18.27 -4.75 7.47
C ASP A 198 17.37 -5.92 7.93
N GLY A 199 16.44 -6.36 7.10
CA GLY A 199 15.43 -7.33 7.48
C GLY A 199 14.45 -6.82 8.52
N LEU A 200 14.17 -5.52 8.55
CA LEU A 200 13.28 -4.86 9.49
C LEU A 200 12.03 -4.30 8.79
N MET A 201 10.88 -4.70 9.26
CA MET A 201 9.59 -4.12 8.89
C MET A 201 9.09 -3.24 10.02
N VAL A 202 8.93 -1.94 9.77
CA VAL A 202 8.40 -0.98 10.76
C VAL A 202 7.03 -0.47 10.33
N VAL A 203 6.03 -0.69 11.16
CA VAL A 203 4.69 -0.08 11.02
C VAL A 203 4.60 1.04 12.06
N ASN A 204 4.57 2.28 11.58
CA ASN A 204 4.53 3.47 12.43
C ASN A 204 3.41 4.41 11.97
N GLY A 205 2.18 4.01 12.24
CA GLY A 205 0.96 4.69 11.84
C GLY A 205 0.24 4.06 10.65
N GLY A 206 -1.01 4.46 10.43
CA GLY A 206 -1.85 3.94 9.36
C GLY A 206 -2.32 2.49 9.57
N ASN A 207 -2.82 1.91 8.49
CA ASN A 207 -3.29 0.51 8.47
C ASN A 207 -2.48 -0.27 7.44
N VAL A 208 -1.82 -1.33 7.86
CA VAL A 208 -1.05 -2.23 6.99
C VAL A 208 -1.74 -3.58 6.96
N ILE A 209 -1.86 -4.16 5.78
CA ILE A 209 -2.41 -5.51 5.59
C ILE A 209 -1.30 -6.41 5.04
N VAL A 210 -1.02 -7.48 5.76
CA VAL A 210 -0.14 -8.58 5.34
C VAL A 210 -1.01 -9.79 5.02
N ASN A 211 -0.94 -10.26 3.78
CA ASN A 211 -1.74 -11.38 3.28
C ASN A 211 -0.87 -12.36 2.45
N ASP A 212 -1.46 -13.43 1.94
CA ASP A 212 -0.73 -14.45 1.18
C ASP A 212 0.01 -13.90 -0.06
N GLN A 213 -0.36 -12.72 -0.54
CA GLN A 213 0.28 -12.08 -1.68
C GLN A 213 1.51 -11.24 -1.31
N ASN A 214 1.59 -10.74 -0.07
CA ASN A 214 2.66 -9.85 0.37
C ASN A 214 3.39 -10.28 1.65
N LYS A 215 3.11 -11.49 2.17
CA LYS A 215 3.88 -12.08 3.27
C LYS A 215 5.32 -12.32 2.83
N VAL A 216 6.27 -11.83 3.59
CA VAL A 216 7.70 -12.13 3.45
C VAL A 216 8.19 -12.71 4.76
N ASP A 217 8.83 -13.88 4.71
CA ASP A 217 9.41 -14.52 5.87
C ASP A 217 10.76 -13.90 6.23
N GLY A 218 11.08 -13.89 7.50
CA GLY A 218 12.39 -13.52 8.03
C GLY A 218 12.57 -12.10 8.54
N PRO A 219 11.75 -11.06 8.22
CA PRO A 219 11.97 -9.75 8.79
C PRO A 219 11.69 -9.73 10.29
N ALA A 220 12.41 -8.90 11.02
CA ALA A 220 11.98 -8.45 12.33
C ALA A 220 10.86 -7.42 12.14
N VAL A 221 9.75 -7.57 12.87
CA VAL A 221 8.59 -6.68 12.76
C VAL A 221 8.49 -5.81 13.99
N ILE A 222 8.37 -4.50 13.77
CA ILE A 222 8.07 -3.51 14.82
C ILE A 222 6.76 -2.82 14.47
N LEU A 223 5.75 -3.01 15.31
CA LEU A 223 4.46 -2.35 15.21
C LEU A 223 4.37 -1.30 16.32
N HIS A 224 4.64 -0.04 15.97
CA HIS A 224 4.76 1.05 16.95
C HIS A 224 3.47 1.83 17.13
N HIS A 225 2.84 2.27 16.03
CA HIS A 225 1.54 2.96 16.01
C HIS A 225 0.71 2.44 14.83
N GLY A 226 -0.61 2.61 14.91
CA GLY A 226 -1.53 2.19 13.85
C GLY A 226 -1.96 0.74 13.97
N SER A 227 -2.35 0.14 12.85
CA SER A 227 -2.80 -1.24 12.84
C SER A 227 -2.06 -2.09 11.82
N LEU A 228 -1.84 -3.34 12.19
CA LEU A 228 -1.37 -4.39 11.31
C LEU A 228 -2.41 -5.50 11.28
N THR A 229 -2.94 -5.79 10.10
CA THR A 229 -3.82 -6.94 9.87
C THR A 229 -3.04 -8.03 9.16
N VAL A 230 -3.05 -9.23 9.71
CA VAL A 230 -2.44 -10.41 9.08
C VAL A 230 -3.54 -11.37 8.71
N GLU A 231 -3.69 -11.64 7.41
CA GLU A 231 -4.78 -12.46 6.88
C GLU A 231 -4.29 -13.46 5.84
N GLY A 232 -5.15 -14.40 5.45
CA GLY A 232 -4.87 -15.44 4.46
C GLY A 232 -4.77 -16.83 5.07
N ASN A 233 -4.27 -17.77 4.27
CA ASN A 233 -4.19 -19.19 4.64
C ASN A 233 -2.75 -19.66 4.92
N GLU A 234 -1.75 -18.90 4.51
CA GLU A 234 -0.35 -19.23 4.70
C GLU A 234 0.16 -18.72 6.05
N ILE A 235 1.04 -19.50 6.68
CA ILE A 235 1.70 -19.12 7.93
C ILE A 235 2.72 -18.03 7.62
N TRP A 236 2.66 -16.90 8.33
CA TRP A 236 3.69 -15.88 8.25
C TRP A 236 4.79 -16.15 9.28
N LYS A 237 6.06 -16.06 8.86
CA LYS A 237 7.21 -16.39 9.69
C LYS A 237 8.19 -15.21 9.85
N PRO A 238 7.80 -14.13 10.51
CA PRO A 238 8.74 -13.09 10.88
C PRO A 238 9.76 -13.64 11.89
N LYS A 239 10.99 -13.18 11.83
CA LYS A 239 12.06 -13.56 12.76
C LYS A 239 11.72 -13.15 14.20
N SER A 240 11.22 -11.94 14.36
CA SER A 240 10.76 -11.44 15.65
C SER A 240 9.60 -10.46 15.46
N PHE A 241 8.80 -10.31 16.51
CA PHE A 241 7.66 -9.40 16.51
C PHE A 241 7.67 -8.55 17.77
N ALA A 242 7.81 -7.23 17.59
CA ALA A 242 7.69 -6.26 18.69
C ALA A 242 6.47 -5.38 18.44
N TYR A 243 5.56 -5.28 19.40
CA TYR A 243 4.44 -4.37 19.32
C TYR A 243 4.34 -3.47 20.55
N TYR A 244 3.83 -2.28 20.33
CA TYR A 244 3.75 -1.24 21.34
C TYR A 244 2.29 -1.02 21.77
N ARG A 245 2.11 -0.44 22.94
CA ARG A 245 0.79 -0.18 23.54
C ARG A 245 -0.20 0.50 22.59
N ASP A 246 0.29 1.46 21.77
CA ASP A 246 -0.57 2.27 20.90
C ASP A 246 -0.83 1.63 19.53
N ALA A 247 -0.51 0.36 19.41
CA ALA A 247 -0.67 -0.40 18.19
C ALA A 247 -1.79 -1.44 18.27
N SER A 248 -2.36 -1.78 17.14
CA SER A 248 -3.37 -2.81 17.00
C SER A 248 -2.87 -3.92 16.09
N LEU A 249 -2.84 -5.15 16.57
CA LEU A 249 -2.50 -6.32 15.78
C LEU A 249 -3.74 -7.21 15.62
N LEU A 250 -4.20 -7.35 14.38
CA LEU A 250 -5.35 -8.17 14.03
C LEU A 250 -4.87 -9.37 13.23
N VAL A 251 -5.06 -10.57 13.74
CA VAL A 251 -4.50 -11.78 13.12
C VAL A 251 -5.59 -12.77 12.79
N ASP A 252 -5.82 -12.98 11.51
CA ASP A 252 -6.71 -13.99 10.93
C ASP A 252 -5.92 -15.17 10.35
N ALA A 253 -4.59 -15.05 10.23
CA ALA A 253 -3.69 -16.09 9.77
C ALA A 253 -2.65 -16.43 10.84
N GLU A 254 -2.09 -17.62 10.78
CA GLU A 254 -1.08 -18.05 11.76
C GLU A 254 0.22 -17.25 11.58
N ILE A 255 0.76 -16.73 12.70
CA ILE A 255 2.09 -16.14 12.77
C ILE A 255 2.99 -17.08 13.59
N GLN A 256 4.14 -17.43 13.03
CA GLN A 256 5.21 -18.13 13.74
C GLN A 256 6.43 -17.21 13.84
N THR A 257 6.94 -16.99 15.06
CA THR A 257 8.10 -16.13 15.30
C THR A 257 9.00 -16.70 16.37
N GLU A 258 10.31 -16.41 16.30
CA GLU A 258 11.27 -16.84 17.31
C GLU A 258 11.16 -16.04 18.61
N ALA A 259 10.70 -14.80 18.52
CA ALA A 259 10.53 -13.92 19.67
C ALA A 259 9.35 -12.96 19.47
N ILE A 260 8.62 -12.74 20.56
CA ILE A 260 7.65 -11.65 20.61
C ILE A 260 7.94 -10.77 21.79
N SER A 261 7.83 -9.46 21.61
CA SER A 261 7.93 -8.49 22.69
C SER A 261 6.74 -7.52 22.65
N PHE A 262 6.25 -7.23 23.84
CA PHE A 262 5.32 -6.15 24.05
C PHE A 262 6.04 -5.00 24.72
N ASN A 263 6.04 -3.85 24.08
CA ASN A 263 6.74 -2.66 24.56
C ASN A 263 5.73 -1.65 25.09
N TRP A 264 5.92 -1.27 26.31
CA TRP A 264 4.99 -0.40 26.99
C TRP A 264 5.71 0.59 27.90
N ASN A 265 5.60 1.85 27.63
CA ASN A 265 6.09 2.93 28.47
C ASN A 265 5.07 3.19 29.59
N ALA A 266 5.16 2.45 30.67
CA ALA A 266 4.27 2.58 31.80
C ALA A 266 4.82 3.52 32.88
N ARG A 267 3.94 4.27 33.50
CA ARG A 267 4.29 5.18 34.57
C ARG A 267 4.70 4.39 35.81
N SER A 268 5.89 4.65 36.33
CA SER A 268 6.41 4.00 37.53
C SER A 268 5.54 4.31 38.77
N ASN A 269 5.45 3.35 39.68
CA ASN A 269 4.69 3.46 40.94
C ASN A 269 3.15 3.58 40.81
N TYR A 270 2.60 3.32 39.60
CA TYR A 270 1.17 3.23 39.37
C TYR A 270 0.77 1.79 39.05
N TRP A 271 -0.45 1.42 39.40
CA TRP A 271 -1.05 0.18 38.96
C TRP A 271 -1.58 0.33 37.54
N HIS A 272 -1.26 -0.64 36.72
CA HIS A 272 -1.72 -0.71 35.33
C HIS A 272 -2.47 -2.02 35.11
N PHE A 273 -3.55 -1.95 34.33
CA PHE A 273 -4.30 -3.14 33.94
C PHE A 273 -3.65 -3.73 32.70
N VAL A 274 -3.43 -5.04 32.72
CA VAL A 274 -2.79 -5.77 31.62
C VAL A 274 -3.49 -7.08 31.36
N SER A 275 -3.49 -7.48 30.12
CA SER A 275 -3.86 -8.84 29.68
C SER A 275 -2.95 -9.22 28.50
N PHE A 276 -2.76 -10.52 28.36
CA PHE A 276 -1.95 -11.03 27.24
C PHE A 276 -2.79 -12.04 26.46
N PRO A 277 -2.66 -12.04 25.12
CA PRO A 277 -3.35 -13.00 24.28
C PRO A 277 -2.71 -14.40 24.30
N TYR A 278 -1.67 -14.57 25.08
CA TYR A 278 -0.91 -15.81 25.23
C TYR A 278 -0.53 -16.03 26.70
N ASP A 279 -0.21 -17.27 27.04
CA ASP A 279 0.30 -17.60 28.37
C ASP A 279 1.71 -17.03 28.53
N LEU A 280 1.94 -16.27 29.61
CA LEU A 280 3.22 -15.63 29.91
C LEU A 280 3.69 -16.04 31.30
N LYS A 281 4.86 -16.70 31.39
CA LYS A 281 5.45 -17.01 32.68
C LYS A 281 6.00 -15.76 33.36
N MET A 282 5.83 -15.64 34.66
CA MET A 282 6.41 -14.52 35.42
C MET A 282 7.92 -14.39 35.21
N SER A 283 8.63 -15.52 35.07
CA SER A 283 10.07 -15.55 34.80
C SER A 283 10.49 -15.06 33.40
N GLU A 284 9.53 -14.98 32.48
CA GLU A 284 9.74 -14.47 31.10
C GLU A 284 9.52 -12.97 30.99
N ILE A 285 8.98 -12.33 32.01
CA ILE A 285 8.84 -10.88 32.09
C ILE A 285 10.22 -10.27 32.35
N LYS A 286 10.70 -9.52 31.38
CA LYS A 286 11.96 -8.77 31.48
C LYS A 286 11.68 -7.29 31.34
N LEU A 287 12.29 -6.52 32.20
CA LEU A 287 12.23 -5.06 32.13
C LEU A 287 13.49 -4.53 31.44
N THR A 288 13.34 -3.47 30.68
CA THR A 288 14.46 -2.88 29.93
C THR A 288 15.45 -2.21 30.89
N SER A 289 14.94 -1.62 31.99
CA SER A 289 15.79 -1.07 33.04
C SER A 289 16.26 -2.18 33.99
N SER A 290 17.54 -2.31 34.18
CA SER A 290 18.17 -3.30 35.11
C SER A 290 17.78 -3.13 36.59
N ASP A 291 17.37 -1.91 36.96
CA ASP A 291 17.03 -1.55 38.32
C ASP A 291 15.52 -1.60 38.59
N ALA A 292 14.73 -1.78 37.57
CA ALA A 292 13.29 -1.87 37.70
C ALA A 292 12.85 -3.18 38.36
N ARG A 293 11.88 -3.07 39.24
CA ARG A 293 11.17 -4.20 39.85
C ARG A 293 9.71 -4.11 39.48
N PHE A 294 9.03 -5.27 39.46
CA PHE A 294 7.63 -5.30 39.19
C PHE A 294 6.89 -6.29 40.13
N VAL A 295 5.62 -6.04 40.29
CA VAL A 295 4.68 -6.90 41.02
C VAL A 295 3.47 -7.10 40.15
N VAL A 296 3.04 -8.35 39.98
CA VAL A 296 1.81 -8.69 39.28
C VAL A 296 0.81 -9.29 40.28
N ARG A 297 -0.45 -8.86 40.16
CA ARG A 297 -1.53 -9.43 40.92
C ARG A 297 -2.65 -9.89 40.00
N GLU A 298 -3.25 -11.03 40.37
CA GLU A 298 -4.47 -11.51 39.75
C GLU A 298 -5.68 -11.17 40.62
N TYR A 299 -6.81 -11.06 39.96
CA TYR A 299 -8.08 -10.80 40.64
C TYR A 299 -8.68 -12.08 41.19
N ASP A 300 -9.09 -12.04 42.46
CA ASP A 300 -9.78 -13.12 43.17
C ASP A 300 -11.20 -12.67 43.54
N GLY A 301 -12.16 -12.96 42.63
CA GLY A 301 -13.57 -12.62 42.82
C GLY A 301 -14.21 -13.34 43.99
N LYS A 302 -13.75 -14.57 44.32
CA LYS A 302 -14.24 -15.28 45.46
C LYS A 302 -13.79 -14.65 46.78
N SER A 303 -12.52 -14.30 46.88
CA SER A 303 -12.00 -13.63 48.10
C SER A 303 -12.67 -12.26 48.29
N ARG A 304 -12.97 -11.55 47.22
CA ARG A 304 -13.74 -10.30 47.28
C ARG A 304 -15.15 -10.55 47.84
N ALA A 305 -15.84 -11.55 47.35
CA ALA A 305 -17.19 -11.90 47.81
C ALA A 305 -17.22 -12.25 49.28
N ASP A 306 -16.23 -13.02 49.72
CA ASP A 306 -16.15 -13.52 51.09
C ASP A 306 -15.64 -12.48 52.10
N LYS A 307 -14.66 -11.65 51.67
CA LYS A 307 -13.88 -10.80 52.61
C LYS A 307 -13.93 -9.30 52.28
N GLY A 308 -14.44 -8.94 51.12
CA GLY A 308 -14.56 -7.55 50.69
C GLY A 308 -13.46 -7.10 49.73
N VAL A 309 -13.59 -5.86 49.25
CA VAL A 309 -12.77 -5.29 48.17
C VAL A 309 -11.28 -5.27 48.47
N GLY A 310 -10.89 -5.10 49.72
CA GLY A 310 -9.45 -5.07 50.13
C GLY A 310 -8.71 -6.38 49.89
N GLU A 311 -9.43 -7.50 49.78
CA GLU A 311 -8.90 -8.86 49.60
C GLU A 311 -9.07 -9.38 48.16
N SER A 312 -9.35 -8.49 47.21
CA SER A 312 -9.66 -8.85 45.83
C SER A 312 -8.44 -9.24 45.01
N TRP A 313 -7.25 -9.01 45.46
CA TRP A 313 -6.03 -9.14 44.67
C TRP A 313 -5.02 -10.09 45.36
N ARG A 314 -4.58 -11.11 44.61
CA ARG A 314 -3.54 -12.04 45.01
C ARG A 314 -2.25 -11.76 44.18
N GLN A 315 -1.14 -11.62 44.89
CA GLN A 315 0.16 -11.48 44.22
C GLN A 315 0.61 -12.81 43.61
N LEU A 316 1.13 -12.75 42.39
CA LEU A 316 1.73 -13.91 41.71
C LEU A 316 3.19 -14.08 42.16
N CYS A 317 3.63 -15.32 42.17
CA CYS A 317 5.01 -15.74 42.42
C CYS A 317 5.76 -15.94 41.08
N ASP A 318 7.09 -15.89 41.10
CA ASP A 318 7.95 -16.03 39.92
C ASP A 318 7.76 -17.34 39.16
N SER A 319 7.28 -18.39 39.80
CA SER A 319 6.99 -19.69 39.19
C SER A 319 5.61 -19.78 38.51
N GLU A 320 4.78 -18.79 38.67
CA GLU A 320 3.43 -18.79 38.14
C GLU A 320 3.37 -18.25 36.68
N THR A 321 2.23 -18.49 36.06
CA THR A 321 1.99 -18.09 34.65
C THR A 321 0.76 -17.21 34.58
N LEU A 322 0.89 -16.06 33.97
CA LEU A 322 -0.23 -15.25 33.55
C LEU A 322 -0.94 -15.99 32.40
N LYS A 323 -2.21 -16.28 32.59
CA LYS A 323 -3.00 -17.02 31.62
C LYS A 323 -3.53 -16.06 30.54
N ALA A 324 -3.52 -16.54 29.31
CA ALA A 324 -4.15 -15.85 28.18
C ALA A 324 -5.60 -15.47 28.54
N ASN A 325 -6.03 -14.31 28.03
CA ASN A 325 -7.41 -13.82 28.16
C ASN A 325 -7.87 -13.49 29.58
N LYS A 326 -6.95 -13.49 30.54
CA LYS A 326 -7.22 -13.11 31.93
C LYS A 326 -6.61 -11.73 32.22
N GLY A 327 -7.35 -10.90 32.93
CA GLY A 327 -6.86 -9.60 33.38
C GLY A 327 -5.95 -9.72 34.59
N TYR A 328 -4.95 -8.88 34.65
CA TYR A 328 -3.99 -8.72 35.74
C TYR A 328 -3.76 -7.23 36.02
N ILE A 329 -3.23 -6.93 37.20
CA ILE A 329 -2.65 -5.63 37.45
C ILE A 329 -1.15 -5.77 37.67
N ILE A 330 -0.40 -4.81 37.13
CA ILE A 330 1.04 -4.74 37.29
C ILE A 330 1.45 -3.38 37.81
N GLN A 331 2.44 -3.33 38.65
CA GLN A 331 3.08 -2.11 39.10
C GLN A 331 4.59 -2.25 38.91
N PHE A 332 5.18 -1.21 38.34
CA PHE A 332 6.62 -1.08 38.23
C PHE A 332 7.14 -0.14 39.29
N ASN A 333 8.32 -0.47 39.84
CA ASN A 333 9.05 0.39 40.73
C ASN A 333 10.44 0.62 40.13
N SER A 334 10.66 1.78 39.58
CA SER A 334 11.89 2.20 38.97
C SER A 334 12.15 3.65 39.39
N ASP A 335 13.43 4.03 39.50
CA ASP A 335 13.83 5.42 39.72
C ASP A 335 13.54 6.30 38.50
N ASP A 336 13.42 5.67 37.32
CA ASP A 336 12.91 6.32 36.11
C ASP A 336 11.38 6.41 36.14
N THR A 337 10.85 7.53 35.65
CA THR A 337 9.42 7.79 35.62
C THR A 337 8.68 6.91 34.64
N MET A 338 9.40 6.23 33.73
CA MET A 338 8.88 5.36 32.69
C MET A 338 9.61 4.02 32.72
N ALA A 339 8.86 2.92 32.87
CA ALA A 339 9.40 1.58 32.72
C ALA A 339 9.12 1.06 31.30
N ASP A 340 10.11 0.43 30.70
CA ASP A 340 10.01 -0.14 29.35
C ASP A 340 9.52 -1.60 29.41
N GLY A 341 8.91 -2.03 28.44
CA GLY A 341 8.26 -3.24 28.09
C GLY A 341 8.63 -4.62 28.61
N PHE A 342 7.85 -5.58 28.19
CA PHE A 342 8.07 -7.01 28.44
C PHE A 342 8.59 -7.68 27.20
N THR A 343 9.56 -8.55 27.34
CA THR A 343 9.98 -9.46 26.26
C THR A 343 9.69 -10.88 26.67
N THR A 344 8.98 -11.61 25.81
CA THR A 344 8.80 -13.05 25.96
C THR A 344 9.65 -13.76 24.92
N GLN A 345 10.50 -14.67 25.33
CA GLN A 345 11.17 -15.58 24.44
C GLN A 345 10.48 -16.93 24.52
N THR A 346 9.64 -17.25 23.56
CA THR A 346 9.06 -18.58 23.42
C THR A 346 9.51 -19.17 22.10
N GLY A 347 10.28 -20.24 22.13
CA GLY A 347 10.47 -21.11 20.98
C GLY A 347 9.15 -21.79 20.67
N ASP A 348 8.56 -21.60 19.51
CA ASP A 348 7.24 -22.09 19.07
C ASP A 348 6.04 -21.29 19.57
N MET A 349 5.99 -20.01 19.33
CA MET A 349 4.73 -19.29 19.42
C MET A 349 3.84 -19.61 18.21
N LYS A 350 3.08 -20.66 18.36
CA LYS A 350 1.95 -20.90 17.47
C LYS A 350 0.89 -19.82 17.68
N ALA A 351 0.56 -19.18 16.57
CA ALA A 351 -0.67 -18.47 16.35
C ALA A 351 -1.08 -17.59 17.51
N LEU A 352 -0.46 -16.47 17.62
CA LEU A 352 -0.85 -15.55 18.63
C LEU A 352 -2.33 -15.27 18.61
N LEU A 353 -3.07 -15.44 17.50
CA LEU A 353 -4.31 -14.70 17.45
C LEU A 353 -5.18 -15.10 16.28
N ASN A 354 -6.13 -15.88 16.57
CA ASN A 354 -7.30 -15.95 15.73
C ASN A 354 -8.23 -14.79 16.07
N ARG A 355 -8.79 -14.12 15.07
CA ARG A 355 -10.03 -13.32 15.22
C ARG A 355 -11.24 -14.20 15.60
N ALA A 356 -11.03 -15.48 15.85
CA ALA A 356 -12.06 -16.37 16.33
C ALA A 356 -12.61 -15.84 17.67
N SER A 357 -13.90 -15.93 17.83
CA SER A 357 -14.57 -15.59 19.09
C SER A 357 -13.95 -16.39 20.25
N VAL A 358 -13.50 -15.69 21.27
CA VAL A 358 -12.94 -16.28 22.48
C VAL A 358 -14.00 -16.24 23.57
N ALA A 359 -14.45 -17.41 24.04
CA ALA A 359 -15.35 -17.51 25.17
C ALA A 359 -14.56 -17.31 26.46
N ILE A 360 -14.87 -16.26 27.22
CA ILE A 360 -14.31 -16.02 28.55
C ILE A 360 -15.37 -16.41 29.59
N PRO A 361 -15.14 -17.44 30.37
CA PRO A 361 -16.11 -17.86 31.37
C PRO A 361 -16.19 -16.84 32.50
N LEU A 362 -17.39 -16.41 32.83
CA LEU A 362 -17.68 -15.62 34.02
C LEU A 362 -18.14 -16.50 35.16
N ASN A 363 -17.65 -16.22 36.36
CA ASN A 363 -18.01 -16.96 37.59
C ASN A 363 -19.00 -16.12 38.39
N THR A 364 -19.88 -16.81 39.07
CA THR A 364 -20.80 -16.23 40.07
C THR A 364 -20.26 -16.42 41.48
N TYR A 365 -20.23 -15.37 42.25
CA TYR A 365 -19.76 -15.33 43.62
C TYR A 365 -20.82 -14.71 44.50
N ALA A 366 -21.49 -15.53 45.33
CA ALA A 366 -22.44 -15.02 46.28
C ALA A 366 -21.74 -14.26 47.42
N SER A 367 -22.31 -13.15 47.83
CA SER A 367 -21.82 -12.35 48.96
C SER A 367 -23.01 -11.75 49.72
N ASP A 368 -22.89 -11.65 51.05
CA ASP A 368 -23.85 -10.94 51.89
C ASP A 368 -23.89 -9.43 51.56
N ASN A 369 -22.79 -8.90 51.08
CA ASN A 369 -22.74 -7.54 50.50
C ASN A 369 -22.82 -7.60 49.01
N VAL A 370 -23.96 -7.19 48.46
CA VAL A 370 -24.26 -7.18 47.02
C VAL A 370 -23.17 -6.43 46.20
N MET A 371 -22.54 -5.42 46.77
CA MET A 371 -21.46 -4.65 46.11
C MET A 371 -20.18 -5.47 45.90
N ASN A 372 -20.03 -6.59 46.57
CA ASN A 372 -18.88 -7.51 46.45
C ASN A 372 -19.20 -8.78 45.61
N ALA A 373 -20.47 -8.98 45.29
CA ALA A 373 -20.92 -10.17 44.58
C ALA A 373 -20.61 -10.12 43.07
N ASN A 374 -20.32 -11.27 42.48
CA ASN A 374 -20.26 -11.52 41.04
C ASN A 374 -19.22 -10.70 40.24
N TRP A 375 -18.23 -10.10 40.87
CA TRP A 375 -17.19 -9.42 40.20
C TRP A 375 -16.21 -10.39 39.49
N ASN A 376 -15.98 -10.13 38.21
CA ASN A 376 -14.99 -10.80 37.38
C ASN A 376 -14.05 -9.77 36.78
N PHE A 377 -12.80 -10.13 36.69
CA PHE A 377 -11.80 -9.32 35.99
C PHE A 377 -11.33 -10.07 34.74
N VAL A 378 -11.72 -9.59 33.58
CA VAL A 378 -11.47 -10.24 32.30
C VAL A 378 -10.38 -9.48 31.54
N GLY A 379 -9.58 -10.19 30.77
CA GLY A 379 -8.60 -9.61 29.87
C GLY A 379 -9.14 -9.51 28.46
N ASN A 380 -8.66 -8.54 27.72
CA ASN A 380 -8.86 -8.49 26.28
C ASN A 380 -8.09 -9.66 25.64
N PRO A 381 -8.77 -10.58 24.91
CA PRO A 381 -8.12 -11.73 24.30
C PRO A 381 -7.35 -11.38 23.02
N TYR A 382 -7.40 -10.15 22.57
CA TYR A 382 -6.79 -9.70 21.33
C TYR A 382 -5.74 -8.63 21.60
N PRO A 383 -4.62 -8.61 20.88
CA PRO A 383 -3.64 -7.52 20.94
C PRO A 383 -4.11 -6.34 20.07
N ALA A 384 -5.36 -5.99 20.19
CA ALA A 384 -6.01 -4.93 19.44
C ALA A 384 -7.07 -4.28 20.33
N TYR A 385 -7.45 -3.08 19.96
CA TYR A 385 -8.58 -2.41 20.59
C TYR A 385 -9.88 -3.21 20.36
N TYR A 386 -10.67 -3.35 21.40
CA TYR A 386 -11.94 -4.04 21.35
C TYR A 386 -13.09 -3.07 21.61
N SER A 387 -14.14 -3.15 20.79
CA SER A 387 -15.32 -2.30 20.97
C SER A 387 -16.21 -2.79 22.10
N VAL A 388 -16.55 -1.91 23.04
CA VAL A 388 -17.53 -2.21 24.12
C VAL A 388 -18.90 -2.56 23.57
N GLU A 389 -19.29 -1.94 22.46
CA GLU A 389 -20.54 -2.24 21.76
C GLU A 389 -20.66 -3.74 21.46
N ARG A 390 -19.58 -4.40 21.05
CA ARG A 390 -19.58 -5.84 20.78
C ARG A 390 -19.81 -6.69 22.03
N LEU A 391 -19.29 -6.26 23.17
CA LEU A 391 -19.55 -6.97 24.46
C LEU A 391 -21.05 -6.94 24.80
N PHE A 392 -21.70 -5.80 24.62
CA PHE A 392 -23.12 -5.68 24.87
C PHE A 392 -24.00 -6.36 23.81
N ALA A 393 -23.58 -6.33 22.53
CA ALA A 393 -24.28 -7.03 21.46
C ALA A 393 -24.31 -8.55 21.65
N GLU A 394 -23.34 -9.12 22.34
CA GLU A 394 -23.28 -10.55 22.69
C GLU A 394 -24.12 -10.93 23.93
N GLY A 395 -24.93 -10.01 24.42
CA GLY A 395 -25.88 -10.26 25.51
C GLY A 395 -25.31 -10.07 26.92
N LEU A 396 -24.24 -9.30 27.05
CA LEU A 396 -23.73 -8.90 28.35
C LEU A 396 -24.68 -7.87 28.98
N ASP A 397 -25.45 -8.28 29.96
CA ASP A 397 -26.32 -7.40 30.76
C ASP A 397 -25.58 -7.01 32.06
N ALA A 398 -24.51 -6.23 31.90
CA ALA A 398 -23.70 -5.81 33.02
C ALA A 398 -23.00 -4.48 32.71
N THR A 399 -22.60 -3.78 33.75
CA THR A 399 -21.73 -2.61 33.61
C THR A 399 -20.30 -3.07 33.36
N VAL A 400 -19.69 -2.57 32.31
CA VAL A 400 -18.26 -2.73 32.05
C VAL A 400 -17.50 -1.63 32.75
N THR A 401 -16.57 -2.01 33.62
CA THR A 401 -15.77 -1.07 34.39
C THR A 401 -14.33 -1.10 33.89
N VAL A 402 -13.81 0.04 33.50
CA VAL A 402 -12.45 0.19 32.97
C VAL A 402 -11.66 1.16 33.86
N TRP A 403 -10.42 0.84 34.07
CA TRP A 403 -9.52 1.77 34.76
C TRP A 403 -8.97 2.82 33.81
N SER A 404 -9.18 4.09 34.11
CA SER A 404 -8.58 5.22 33.41
C SER A 404 -7.34 5.70 34.19
N PRO A 405 -6.12 5.47 33.66
CA PRO A 405 -4.90 5.93 34.31
C PRO A 405 -4.84 7.47 34.38
N ASP A 406 -5.38 8.15 33.39
CA ASP A 406 -5.37 9.60 33.30
C ASP A 406 -6.26 10.25 34.37
N LEU A 407 -7.40 9.65 34.62
CA LEU A 407 -8.32 10.10 35.66
C LEU A 407 -7.98 9.51 37.05
N ASN A 408 -7.08 8.54 37.09
CA ASN A 408 -6.78 7.74 38.29
C ASN A 408 -8.07 7.24 38.99
N ASN A 409 -9.02 6.81 38.16
CA ASN A 409 -10.35 6.38 38.60
C ASN A 409 -10.96 5.38 37.61
N TYR A 410 -12.08 4.77 37.99
CA TYR A 410 -12.84 3.87 37.15
C TYR A 410 -13.83 4.65 36.28
N GLU A 411 -13.91 4.26 35.02
CA GLU A 411 -14.96 4.64 34.08
C GLU A 411 -15.94 3.46 33.94
N TYR A 412 -17.22 3.79 33.84
CA TYR A 412 -18.30 2.82 33.81
C TYR A 412 -19.04 2.95 32.49
N TYR A 413 -19.18 1.85 31.78
CA TYR A 413 -19.89 1.77 30.51
C TYR A 413 -21.09 0.84 30.66
N THR A 414 -22.22 1.27 30.16
CA THR A 414 -23.48 0.55 30.13
C THR A 414 -23.90 0.31 28.68
N GLN A 415 -25.01 -0.41 28.48
CA GLN A 415 -25.56 -0.63 27.13
C GLN A 415 -25.95 0.69 26.42
N ASP A 416 -26.18 1.77 27.15
CA ASP A 416 -26.48 3.09 26.58
C ASP A 416 -25.23 3.82 26.06
N ASP A 417 -24.04 3.39 26.47
CA ASP A 417 -22.72 3.93 26.05
C ASP A 417 -22.12 3.18 24.86
N LYS A 418 -22.94 2.48 24.10
CA LYS A 418 -22.52 1.57 23.00
C LYS A 418 -21.68 2.24 21.89
N ASP A 419 -21.79 3.56 21.73
CA ASP A 419 -21.03 4.31 20.73
C ASP A 419 -19.62 4.68 21.23
N CYS A 420 -19.25 4.27 22.44
CA CYS A 420 -17.94 4.52 23.02
C CYS A 420 -16.96 3.42 22.63
N LEU A 421 -15.94 3.76 21.88
CA LEU A 421 -14.80 2.86 21.65
C LEU A 421 -14.00 2.80 22.96
N LEU A 422 -14.09 1.72 23.69
CA LEU A 422 -13.12 1.38 24.70
C LEU A 422 -11.78 1.10 24.00
N TYR A 423 -10.88 2.00 24.12
CA TYR A 423 -9.48 1.74 23.88
C TYR A 423 -8.92 0.89 25.04
N THR A 424 -9.39 -0.33 25.16
CA THR A 424 -8.64 -1.30 25.92
C THR A 424 -7.47 -1.69 25.04
N SER A 425 -6.40 -0.95 25.12
CA SER A 425 -5.08 -1.42 24.72
C SER A 425 -4.92 -2.86 25.24
N PRO A 426 -4.17 -3.73 24.55
CA PRO A 426 -3.78 -5.04 25.11
C PRO A 426 -2.93 -4.88 26.36
N SER A 427 -3.17 -3.88 27.10
CA SER A 427 -2.54 -3.61 28.41
C SER A 427 -3.61 -3.35 29.45
#